data_b8207fefc6d807a70711aeaf053ac8aa
#
_entry.id   b8207fefc6d807a70711aeaf053ac8aa
#
_cell.length_a   1.000
_cell.length_b   1.000
_cell.length_c   1.000
_cell.angle_alpha   90.00
_cell.angle_beta   90.00
_cell.angle_gamma   90.00
#
_symmetry.space_group_name_H-M   'P 1'
#
loop_
_entity.id
_entity.type
_entity.pdbx_description
1 polymer ?
#
loop_
_entity_poly.entity_id
_entity_poly.type
_entity_poly.pdbx_seq_one_letter_code
_entity_poly.pdbx_strand_id
1 'polypeptide(L)'
;MMNVKFIFKALSVALVSLSLTLISAVSFAATDVRIMWYGDGDKENVPIAAQIDEFNAANSDINVILDIVPYDAIMNTLPIQLAAGEGPDIARVTDLGGLNKYYADITPYVADPSYYEKSFGPFLNWYRKSGDTTSIHGFHSTMTVTGPYVNKTLFEQAGVDLLGPGATWEEWAAASIEVAEKTGTPIPMAWDRSG
;
A
#
# COMPACT_ATOMS: atom_id res chain seq x y z
N MET A 1 38.79 60.76 25.97
CA MET A 1 37.65 60.27 26.86
C MET A 1 36.51 59.80 25.97
N MET A 2 36.28 58.54 25.93
CA MET A 2 35.25 57.94 25.11
C MET A 2 33.89 58.17 25.79
N ASN A 3 32.91 58.62 25.02
CA ASN A 3 31.62 59.10 25.55
C ASN A 3 30.77 57.93 26.05
N VAL A 4 30.57 57.90 27.37
CA VAL A 4 29.81 56.78 28.05
C VAL A 4 28.43 56.52 27.40
N LYS A 5 27.78 57.58 26.88
CA LYS A 5 26.49 57.45 26.17
C LYS A 5 26.59 56.68 24.87
N PHE A 6 27.77 56.67 24.20
CA PHE A 6 28.00 55.92 22.98
C PHE A 6 28.20 54.41 23.26
N ILE A 7 28.82 54.08 24.38
CA ILE A 7 29.04 52.71 24.83
C ILE A 7 27.70 52.06 25.23
N PHE A 8 26.82 52.77 25.93
CA PHE A 8 25.49 52.28 26.29
C PHE A 8 24.58 52.06 25.07
N LYS A 9 24.63 52.90 24.05
CA LYS A 9 23.90 52.70 22.80
C LYS A 9 24.43 51.51 22.01
N ALA A 10 25.74 51.30 21.94
CA ALA A 10 26.34 50.18 21.26
C ALA A 10 26.04 48.86 21.99
N LEU A 11 26.05 48.84 23.32
CA LEU A 11 25.69 47.66 24.10
C LEU A 11 24.21 47.27 23.95
N SER A 12 23.30 48.27 23.94
CA SER A 12 21.87 48.00 23.78
C SER A 12 21.52 47.46 22.37
N VAL A 13 22.18 47.95 21.32
CA VAL A 13 22.00 47.45 19.96
C VAL A 13 22.55 46.02 19.83
N ALA A 14 23.69 45.73 20.47
CA ALA A 14 24.28 44.38 20.47
C ALA A 14 23.42 43.36 21.26
N LEU A 15 22.79 43.76 22.36
CA LEU A 15 21.87 42.89 23.11
C LEU A 15 20.57 42.63 22.35
N VAL A 16 20.03 43.62 21.63
CA VAL A 16 18.80 43.43 20.82
C VAL A 16 19.08 42.58 19.59
N SER A 17 20.25 42.71 18.95
CA SER A 17 20.62 41.81 17.83
C SER A 17 20.92 40.38 18.27
N LEU A 18 21.44 40.16 19.47
CA LEU A 18 21.69 38.84 20.02
C LEU A 18 20.38 38.12 20.45
N SER A 19 19.36 38.89 20.88
CA SER A 19 18.04 38.33 21.24
C SER A 19 17.20 38.01 19.99
N LEU A 20 17.42 38.61 18.82
CA LEU A 20 16.75 38.27 17.57
C LEU A 20 17.32 36.98 16.92
N THR A 21 18.57 36.62 17.21
CA THR A 21 19.19 35.38 16.68
C THR A 21 18.84 34.15 17.51
N LEU A 22 18.21 34.30 18.66
CA LEU A 22 17.75 33.23 19.52
C LEU A 22 16.27 32.80 19.26
N ILE A 23 15.63 33.32 18.19
CA ILE A 23 14.49 32.66 17.60
C ILE A 23 15.07 31.44 16.83
N SER A 24 15.60 30.52 17.59
CA SER A 24 15.98 29.20 17.13
C SER A 24 14.78 28.66 16.38
N ALA A 25 14.96 28.33 15.12
CA ALA A 25 14.01 27.50 14.40
C ALA A 25 13.71 26.33 15.33
N VAL A 26 12.51 26.25 15.88
CA VAL A 26 12.02 25.04 16.51
C VAL A 26 11.92 24.08 15.34
N SER A 27 13.02 23.37 15.10
CA SER A 27 13.02 22.25 14.19
C SER A 27 12.15 21.19 14.86
N PHE A 28 10.89 21.14 14.50
CA PHE A 28 10.09 19.95 14.83
C PHE A 28 10.79 18.79 14.12
N ALA A 29 11.22 17.81 14.90
CA ALA A 29 11.67 16.55 14.30
C ALA A 29 10.51 16.02 13.45
N ALA A 30 10.83 15.57 12.25
CA ALA A 30 9.83 14.95 11.40
C ALA A 30 9.18 13.77 12.15
N THR A 31 7.88 13.58 11.94
CA THR A 31 7.17 12.42 12.47
C THR A 31 7.51 11.21 11.61
N ASP A 32 8.09 10.18 12.22
CA ASP A 32 8.33 8.92 11.54
C ASP A 32 7.03 8.15 11.35
N VAL A 33 6.78 7.69 10.12
CA VAL A 33 5.66 6.81 9.74
C VAL A 33 6.23 5.55 9.12
N ARG A 34 6.06 4.41 9.77
CA ARG A 34 6.60 3.13 9.32
C ARG A 34 5.61 2.37 8.46
N ILE A 35 6.05 2.00 7.26
CA ILE A 35 5.29 1.17 6.31
C ILE A 35 5.97 -0.19 6.20
N MET A 36 5.25 -1.27 6.54
CA MET A 36 5.69 -2.64 6.26
C MET A 36 5.12 -3.07 4.91
N TRP A 37 6.01 -3.39 3.99
CA TRP A 37 5.68 -3.69 2.59
C TRP A 37 6.27 -5.03 2.17
N TYR A 38 5.54 -5.78 1.37
CA TYR A 38 6.07 -6.88 0.58
C TYR A 38 5.77 -6.62 -0.90
N GLY A 39 6.62 -7.07 -1.80
CA GLY A 39 6.44 -6.89 -3.24
C GLY A 39 7.07 -8.03 -4.02
N ASP A 40 6.66 -8.15 -5.29
CA ASP A 40 7.22 -9.12 -6.24
C ASP A 40 8.56 -8.61 -6.79
N GLY A 41 9.60 -8.68 -5.96
CA GLY A 41 10.95 -8.26 -6.31
C GLY A 41 11.05 -6.81 -6.74
N ASP A 42 12.01 -6.52 -7.61
CA ASP A 42 12.32 -5.16 -8.05
C ASP A 42 11.18 -4.50 -8.83
N LYS A 43 10.28 -5.26 -9.43
CA LYS A 43 9.16 -4.72 -10.21
C LYS A 43 8.18 -3.92 -9.36
N GLU A 44 7.98 -4.31 -8.11
CA GLU A 44 7.12 -3.60 -7.17
C GLU A 44 7.92 -2.79 -6.14
N ASN A 45 9.07 -3.31 -5.69
CA ASN A 45 9.83 -2.70 -4.62
C ASN A 45 10.55 -1.41 -5.04
N VAL A 46 11.08 -1.35 -6.29
CA VAL A 46 11.75 -0.13 -6.78
C VAL A 46 10.75 1.02 -6.98
N PRO A 47 9.60 0.84 -7.63
CA PRO A 47 8.63 1.91 -7.76
C PRO A 47 8.10 2.45 -6.43
N ILE A 48 7.79 1.58 -5.45
CA ILE A 48 7.30 2.06 -4.16
C ILE A 48 8.38 2.83 -3.40
N ALA A 49 9.63 2.38 -3.42
CA ALA A 49 10.73 3.11 -2.80
C ALA A 49 10.90 4.51 -3.42
N ALA A 50 10.85 4.62 -4.75
CA ALA A 50 10.93 5.91 -5.42
C ALA A 50 9.77 6.85 -5.05
N GLN A 51 8.54 6.34 -4.91
CA GLN A 51 7.38 7.13 -4.46
C GLN A 51 7.56 7.63 -3.02
N ILE A 52 8.11 6.80 -2.14
CA ILE A 52 8.39 7.19 -0.75
C ILE A 52 9.48 8.27 -0.71
N ASP A 53 10.54 8.12 -1.50
CA ASP A 53 11.61 9.14 -1.60
C ASP A 53 11.06 10.49 -2.09
N GLU A 54 10.18 10.47 -3.10
CA GLU A 54 9.51 11.67 -3.62
C GLU A 54 8.61 12.31 -2.55
N PHE A 55 7.84 11.49 -1.83
CA PHE A 55 6.99 11.97 -0.73
C PHE A 55 7.83 12.62 0.37
N ASN A 56 8.90 11.97 0.84
CA ASN A 56 9.77 12.48 1.88
C ASN A 56 10.46 13.78 1.45
N ALA A 57 10.86 13.89 0.17
CA ALA A 57 11.44 15.13 -0.37
C ALA A 57 10.44 16.30 -0.39
N ALA A 58 9.14 16.02 -0.54
CA ALA A 58 8.08 17.02 -0.59
C ALA A 58 7.52 17.40 0.81
N ASN A 59 7.76 16.57 1.85
CA ASN A 59 7.15 16.73 3.17
C ASN A 59 8.23 16.69 4.27
N SER A 60 8.65 17.86 4.74
CA SER A 60 9.74 17.98 5.73
C SER A 60 9.32 17.63 7.17
N ASP A 61 8.04 17.57 7.46
CA ASP A 61 7.44 17.28 8.77
C ASP A 61 7.04 15.82 8.97
N ILE A 62 7.09 15.01 7.90
CA ILE A 62 6.81 13.58 7.90
C ILE A 62 8.00 12.85 7.26
N ASN A 63 8.45 11.78 7.90
CA ASN A 63 9.48 10.90 7.38
C ASN A 63 8.92 9.49 7.26
N VAL A 64 8.62 9.05 6.06
CA VAL A 64 8.12 7.69 5.80
C VAL A 64 9.29 6.73 5.72
N ILE A 65 9.25 5.70 6.56
CA ILE A 65 10.24 4.63 6.63
C ILE A 65 9.63 3.39 6.00
N LEU A 66 10.19 2.94 4.88
CA LEU A 66 9.72 1.77 4.14
C LEU A 66 10.52 0.53 4.54
N ASP A 67 9.86 -0.40 5.23
CA ASP A 67 10.40 -1.71 5.58
C ASP A 67 9.92 -2.74 4.53
N ILE A 68 10.79 -3.12 3.59
CA ILE A 68 10.49 -4.19 2.62
C ILE A 68 10.84 -5.52 3.26
N VAL A 69 9.83 -6.38 3.43
CA VAL A 69 9.95 -7.67 4.10
C VAL A 69 9.49 -8.82 3.19
N PRO A 70 9.94 -10.06 3.46
CA PRO A 70 9.35 -11.23 2.81
C PRO A 70 7.86 -11.38 3.11
N TYR A 71 7.09 -11.94 2.18
CA TYR A 71 5.65 -12.18 2.36
C TYR A 71 5.32 -12.97 3.65
N ASP A 72 6.14 -13.95 4.00
CA ASP A 72 5.98 -14.73 5.23
C ASP A 72 6.02 -13.86 6.51
N ALA A 73 6.73 -12.75 6.50
CA ALA A 73 6.73 -11.83 7.63
C ALA A 73 5.38 -11.14 7.80
N ILE A 74 4.70 -10.81 6.69
CA ILE A 74 3.33 -10.27 6.73
C ILE A 74 2.35 -11.30 7.30
N MET A 75 2.50 -12.57 6.94
CA MET A 75 1.59 -13.62 7.39
C MET A 75 1.84 -14.06 8.84
N ASN A 76 3.09 -14.12 9.26
CA ASN A 76 3.47 -14.77 10.52
C ASN A 76 3.93 -13.76 11.59
N THR A 77 4.66 -12.70 11.21
CA THR A 77 5.27 -11.76 12.16
C THR A 77 4.36 -10.58 12.45
N LEU A 78 3.75 -9.99 11.43
CA LEU A 78 2.88 -8.82 11.60
C LEU A 78 1.73 -9.06 12.59
N PRO A 79 0.98 -10.18 12.57
CA PRO A 79 -0.09 -10.41 13.55
C PRO A 79 0.42 -10.42 15.00
N ILE A 80 1.63 -10.91 15.24
CA ILE A 80 2.26 -10.94 16.55
C ILE A 80 2.64 -9.53 17.00
N GLN A 81 3.24 -8.74 16.11
CA GLN A 81 3.61 -7.35 16.37
C GLN A 81 2.37 -6.50 16.68
N LEU A 82 1.30 -6.65 15.89
CA LEU A 82 0.04 -5.96 16.12
C LEU A 82 -0.59 -6.34 17.47
N ALA A 83 -0.54 -7.61 17.85
CA ALA A 83 -1.04 -8.08 19.14
C ALA A 83 -0.23 -7.53 20.33
N ALA A 84 1.06 -7.31 20.14
CA ALA A 84 1.95 -6.69 21.13
C ALA A 84 1.86 -5.16 21.18
N GLY A 85 1.18 -4.51 20.22
CA GLY A 85 1.17 -3.05 20.08
C GLY A 85 2.46 -2.46 19.50
N GLU A 86 3.26 -3.29 18.83
CA GLU A 86 4.57 -2.96 18.23
C GLU A 86 4.55 -3.01 16.70
N GLY A 87 3.37 -3.03 16.10
CA GLY A 87 3.22 -3.07 14.65
C GLY A 87 3.64 -1.77 13.97
N PRO A 88 3.76 -1.78 12.63
CA PRO A 88 3.96 -0.57 11.83
C PRO A 88 2.72 0.30 11.83
N ASP A 89 2.85 1.55 11.40
CA ASP A 89 1.71 2.47 11.22
C ASP A 89 0.85 2.05 10.03
N ILE A 90 1.48 1.56 8.97
CA ILE A 90 0.83 1.10 7.75
C ILE A 90 1.43 -0.26 7.36
N ALA A 91 0.60 -1.17 6.85
CA ALA A 91 1.09 -2.42 6.30
C ALA A 91 0.36 -2.80 5.01
N ARG A 92 1.08 -3.33 4.03
CA ARG A 92 0.47 -4.06 2.92
C ARG A 92 0.11 -5.46 3.41
N VAL A 93 -1.15 -5.83 3.32
CA VAL A 93 -1.66 -7.11 3.85
C VAL A 93 -2.51 -7.85 2.83
N THR A 94 -2.64 -9.16 2.98
CA THR A 94 -3.53 -10.01 2.20
C THR A 94 -4.65 -10.61 3.03
N ASP A 95 -4.43 -10.88 4.31
CA ASP A 95 -5.49 -11.29 5.25
C ASP A 95 -6.26 -10.08 5.76
N LEU A 96 -7.10 -9.53 4.91
CA LEU A 96 -7.83 -8.29 5.16
C LEU A 96 -8.80 -8.42 6.33
N GLY A 97 -9.55 -9.52 6.38
CA GLY A 97 -10.55 -9.78 7.41
C GLY A 97 -9.95 -10.22 8.74
N GLY A 98 -8.90 -11.03 8.73
CA GLY A 98 -8.27 -11.55 9.94
C GLY A 98 -7.58 -10.49 10.80
N LEU A 99 -7.13 -9.41 10.16
CA LEU A 99 -6.46 -8.29 10.82
C LEU A 99 -7.37 -7.09 11.10
N ASN A 100 -8.64 -7.11 10.70
CA ASN A 100 -9.53 -5.95 10.74
C ASN A 100 -9.73 -5.32 12.12
N LYS A 101 -9.55 -6.07 13.21
CA LYS A 101 -9.61 -5.57 14.58
C LYS A 101 -8.53 -4.54 14.93
N TYR A 102 -7.44 -4.52 14.15
CA TYR A 102 -6.31 -3.60 14.34
C TYR A 102 -6.40 -2.36 13.47
N TYR A 103 -7.27 -2.34 12.45
CA TYR A 103 -7.37 -1.21 11.54
C TYR A 103 -8.03 0.00 12.20
N ALA A 104 -7.43 1.16 12.00
CA ALA A 104 -8.04 2.44 12.31
C ALA A 104 -9.14 2.78 11.30
N ASP A 105 -10.17 3.48 11.73
CA ASP A 105 -11.12 4.12 10.82
C ASP A 105 -10.49 5.41 10.28
N ILE A 106 -10.18 5.43 9.00
CA ILE A 106 -9.57 6.57 8.31
C ILE A 106 -10.60 7.42 7.55
N THR A 107 -11.88 7.07 7.61
CA THR A 107 -12.96 7.80 6.92
C THR A 107 -12.92 9.32 7.17
N PRO A 108 -12.66 9.83 8.41
CA PRO A 108 -12.61 11.26 8.65
C PRO A 108 -11.47 12.00 7.94
N TYR A 109 -10.46 11.29 7.49
CA TYR A 109 -9.26 11.83 6.83
C TYR A 109 -9.29 11.65 5.31
N VAL A 110 -10.29 10.95 4.78
CA VAL A 110 -10.44 10.72 3.34
C VAL A 110 -11.17 11.90 2.71
N ALA A 111 -10.57 12.52 1.71
CA ALA A 111 -11.11 13.73 1.08
C ALA A 111 -12.48 13.51 0.43
N ASP A 112 -12.69 12.34 -0.20
CA ASP A 112 -13.97 11.96 -0.80
C ASP A 112 -14.31 10.49 -0.51
N PRO A 113 -14.89 10.20 0.67
CA PRO A 113 -15.32 8.84 1.01
C PRO A 113 -16.32 8.26 0.00
N SER A 114 -17.17 9.09 -0.59
CA SER A 114 -18.20 8.64 -1.52
C SER A 114 -17.61 8.11 -2.85
N TYR A 115 -16.51 8.70 -3.30
CA TYR A 115 -15.76 8.20 -4.44
C TYR A 115 -15.24 6.77 -4.18
N TYR A 116 -14.65 6.54 -3.01
CA TYR A 116 -14.13 5.23 -2.66
C TYR A 116 -15.23 4.20 -2.50
N GLU A 117 -16.35 4.55 -1.87
CA GLU A 117 -17.50 3.67 -1.73
C GLU A 117 -18.08 3.29 -3.10
N LYS A 118 -18.23 4.24 -3.99
CA LYS A 118 -18.75 4.01 -5.35
C LYS A 118 -17.79 3.16 -6.19
N SER A 119 -16.48 3.37 -6.05
CA SER A 119 -15.47 2.74 -6.90
C SER A 119 -15.02 1.37 -6.38
N PHE A 120 -14.99 1.19 -5.06
CA PHE A 120 -14.38 0.05 -4.38
C PHE A 120 -15.29 -0.60 -3.33
N GLY A 121 -16.55 -0.16 -3.18
CA GLY A 121 -17.44 -0.57 -2.10
C GLY A 121 -17.47 -2.08 -1.80
N PRO A 122 -17.62 -2.97 -2.80
CA PRO A 122 -17.59 -4.41 -2.58
C PRO A 122 -16.29 -4.90 -1.93
N PHE A 123 -15.16 -4.27 -2.27
CA PHE A 123 -13.84 -4.62 -1.73
C PHE A 123 -13.56 -3.98 -0.37
N LEU A 124 -14.10 -2.77 -0.11
CA LEU A 124 -14.01 -2.13 1.20
C LEU A 124 -14.61 -3.00 2.31
N ASN A 125 -15.64 -3.78 2.00
CA ASN A 125 -16.24 -4.73 2.95
C ASN A 125 -15.26 -5.78 3.48
N TRP A 126 -14.19 -6.07 2.75
CA TRP A 126 -13.18 -7.04 3.19
C TRP A 126 -12.33 -6.54 4.37
N TYR A 127 -12.23 -5.22 4.55
CA TYR A 127 -11.52 -4.60 5.68
C TYR A 127 -12.44 -4.35 6.88
N ARG A 128 -13.75 -4.30 6.66
CA ARG A 128 -14.73 -3.88 7.67
C ARG A 128 -14.95 -4.94 8.72
N LYS A 129 -15.23 -4.49 9.93
CA LYS A 129 -15.70 -5.37 11.01
C LYS A 129 -17.13 -5.80 10.74
N SER A 130 -17.55 -6.92 11.34
CA SER A 130 -18.92 -7.38 11.22
C SER A 130 -19.91 -6.29 11.63
N GLY A 131 -20.88 -5.99 10.77
CA GLY A 131 -21.90 -4.96 10.99
C GLY A 131 -21.47 -3.53 10.60
N ASP A 132 -20.22 -3.30 10.27
CA ASP A 132 -19.75 -2.03 9.74
C ASP A 132 -19.93 -2.01 8.20
N THR A 133 -20.62 -0.98 7.70
CA THR A 133 -20.92 -0.84 6.27
C THR A 133 -20.42 0.48 5.66
N THR A 134 -19.78 1.32 6.46
CA THR A 134 -19.46 2.70 6.05
C THR A 134 -18.01 3.11 6.23
N SER A 135 -17.29 2.50 7.19
CA SER A 135 -15.90 2.89 7.49
C SER A 135 -14.93 2.50 6.39
N ILE A 136 -13.92 3.34 6.20
CA ILE A 136 -12.78 3.07 5.34
C ILE A 136 -11.58 2.78 6.23
N HIS A 137 -10.95 1.63 6.05
CA HIS A 137 -9.82 1.17 6.87
C HIS A 137 -8.53 1.01 6.08
N GLY A 138 -8.59 1.19 4.76
CA GLY A 138 -7.44 1.05 3.89
C GLY A 138 -7.82 1.17 2.43
N PHE A 139 -6.81 1.07 1.58
CA PHE A 139 -6.95 1.17 0.13
C PHE A 139 -6.34 -0.05 -0.54
N HIS A 140 -6.93 -0.46 -1.66
CA HIS A 140 -6.34 -1.50 -2.49
C HIS A 140 -5.12 -0.93 -3.23
N SER A 141 -3.95 -1.50 -2.99
CA SER A 141 -2.73 -1.21 -3.75
C SER A 141 -2.69 -2.01 -5.06
N THR A 142 -3.16 -3.24 -5.00
CA THR A 142 -3.23 -4.16 -6.15
C THR A 142 -4.43 -5.09 -6.00
N MET A 143 -4.85 -5.66 -7.12
CA MET A 143 -5.87 -6.69 -7.15
C MET A 143 -5.34 -7.88 -7.96
N THR A 144 -5.40 -9.06 -7.36
CA THR A 144 -5.07 -10.31 -8.05
C THR A 144 -6.37 -11.00 -8.44
N VAL A 145 -6.48 -11.37 -9.70
CA VAL A 145 -7.56 -12.22 -10.19
C VAL A 145 -7.01 -13.63 -10.37
N THR A 146 -7.53 -14.56 -9.60
CA THR A 146 -7.16 -15.97 -9.70
C THR A 146 -8.19 -16.71 -10.54
N GLY A 147 -7.70 -17.42 -11.55
CA GLY A 147 -8.56 -18.18 -12.45
C GLY A 147 -7.77 -18.78 -13.61
N PRO A 148 -8.43 -19.52 -14.50
CA PRO A 148 -7.77 -20.03 -15.69
C PRO A 148 -7.47 -18.90 -16.67
N TYR A 149 -6.22 -18.81 -17.09
CA TYR A 149 -5.79 -17.96 -18.19
C TYR A 149 -5.80 -18.81 -19.47
N VAL A 150 -6.61 -18.41 -20.43
CA VAL A 150 -6.77 -19.15 -21.69
C VAL A 150 -6.21 -18.38 -22.87
N ASN A 151 -5.57 -19.09 -23.79
CA ASN A 151 -5.18 -18.51 -25.05
C ASN A 151 -6.37 -18.59 -26.04
N LYS A 152 -7.08 -17.46 -26.17
CA LYS A 152 -8.26 -17.36 -27.01
C LYS A 152 -8.01 -17.78 -28.46
N THR A 153 -6.83 -17.44 -29.01
CA THR A 153 -6.46 -17.81 -30.40
C THR A 153 -6.36 -19.31 -30.57
N LEU A 154 -5.84 -20.05 -29.58
CA LEU A 154 -5.79 -21.51 -29.66
C LEU A 154 -7.19 -22.15 -29.61
N PHE A 155 -8.09 -21.63 -28.81
CA PHE A 155 -9.48 -22.06 -28.78
C PHE A 155 -10.17 -21.84 -30.12
N GLU A 156 -9.98 -20.66 -30.73
CA GLU A 156 -10.50 -20.33 -32.07
C GLU A 156 -9.91 -21.26 -33.16
N GLN A 157 -8.62 -21.52 -33.14
CA GLN A 157 -7.95 -22.44 -34.08
C GLN A 157 -8.45 -23.88 -33.93
N ALA A 158 -8.73 -24.31 -32.72
CA ALA A 158 -9.26 -25.62 -32.43
C ALA A 158 -10.76 -25.75 -32.77
N GLY A 159 -11.46 -24.66 -33.00
CA GLY A 159 -12.92 -24.65 -33.13
C GLY A 159 -13.64 -25.09 -31.86
N VAL A 160 -13.06 -24.75 -30.70
CA VAL A 160 -13.62 -25.03 -29.37
C VAL A 160 -14.10 -23.70 -28.77
N ASP A 161 -15.34 -23.67 -28.33
CA ASP A 161 -15.92 -22.48 -27.73
C ASP A 161 -15.27 -22.18 -26.36
N LEU A 162 -15.05 -20.87 -26.09
CA LEU A 162 -14.65 -20.42 -24.77
C LEU A 162 -15.79 -20.65 -23.79
N LEU A 163 -15.47 -21.30 -22.68
CA LEU A 163 -16.45 -21.50 -21.62
C LEU A 163 -16.73 -20.18 -20.88
N GLY A 164 -17.99 -20.00 -20.49
CA GLY A 164 -18.46 -18.82 -19.78
C GLY A 164 -18.46 -18.98 -18.26
N PRO A 165 -18.95 -17.92 -17.56
CA PRO A 165 -19.18 -18.00 -16.11
C PRO A 165 -20.10 -19.16 -15.76
N GLY A 166 -19.71 -19.92 -14.72
CA GLY A 166 -20.46 -21.10 -14.25
C GLY A 166 -20.01 -22.44 -14.83
N ALA A 167 -19.07 -22.45 -15.77
CA ALA A 167 -18.47 -23.69 -16.22
C ALA A 167 -17.69 -24.37 -15.09
N THR A 168 -17.83 -25.70 -15.02
CA THR A 168 -17.14 -26.53 -14.03
C THR A 168 -15.66 -26.72 -14.39
N TRP A 169 -14.87 -27.21 -13.43
CA TRP A 169 -13.48 -27.56 -13.67
C TRP A 169 -13.32 -28.69 -14.66
N GLU A 170 -14.25 -29.66 -14.64
CA GLU A 170 -14.30 -30.79 -15.57
C GLU A 170 -14.53 -30.31 -17.01
N GLU A 171 -15.41 -29.33 -17.20
CA GLU A 171 -15.69 -28.75 -18.52
C GLU A 171 -14.45 -27.96 -19.02
N TRP A 172 -13.82 -27.16 -18.15
CA TRP A 172 -12.57 -26.47 -18.50
C TRP A 172 -11.44 -27.44 -18.83
N ALA A 173 -11.30 -28.55 -18.09
CA ALA A 173 -10.30 -29.57 -18.35
C ALA A 173 -10.55 -30.23 -19.69
N ALA A 174 -11.80 -30.64 -19.98
CA ALA A 174 -12.18 -31.28 -21.24
C ALA A 174 -11.92 -30.37 -22.44
N ALA A 175 -12.34 -29.12 -22.38
CA ALA A 175 -12.09 -28.13 -23.43
C ALA A 175 -10.59 -27.91 -23.66
N SER A 176 -9.80 -27.83 -22.58
CA SER A 176 -8.34 -27.67 -22.67
C SER A 176 -7.65 -28.86 -23.30
N ILE A 177 -8.07 -30.07 -23.00
CA ILE A 177 -7.56 -31.31 -23.62
C ILE A 177 -7.89 -31.29 -25.11
N GLU A 178 -9.13 -31.00 -25.49
CA GLU A 178 -9.56 -30.95 -26.88
C GLU A 178 -8.75 -29.91 -27.69
N VAL A 179 -8.53 -28.70 -27.12
CA VAL A 179 -7.68 -27.67 -27.75
C VAL A 179 -6.25 -28.17 -27.91
N ALA A 180 -5.68 -28.82 -26.90
CA ALA A 180 -4.34 -29.36 -26.95
C ALA A 180 -4.20 -30.41 -28.06
N GLU A 181 -5.14 -31.34 -28.16
CA GLU A 181 -5.14 -32.40 -29.19
C GLU A 181 -5.26 -31.83 -30.60
N LYS A 182 -6.13 -30.84 -30.81
CA LYS A 182 -6.37 -30.25 -32.13
C LYS A 182 -5.26 -29.31 -32.59
N THR A 183 -4.58 -28.63 -31.66
CA THR A 183 -3.56 -27.62 -31.98
C THR A 183 -2.13 -28.12 -31.79
N GLY A 184 -1.93 -29.26 -31.15
CA GLY A 184 -0.61 -29.77 -30.76
C GLY A 184 0.07 -28.93 -29.66
N THR A 185 -0.67 -28.02 -29.00
CA THR A 185 -0.15 -27.17 -27.92
C THR A 185 -0.36 -27.88 -26.58
N PRO A 186 0.72 -28.21 -25.84
CA PRO A 186 0.59 -29.03 -24.62
C PRO A 186 -0.10 -28.33 -23.45
N ILE A 187 -0.13 -26.98 -23.44
CA ILE A 187 -0.75 -26.19 -22.36
C ILE A 187 -1.55 -25.05 -22.97
N PRO A 188 -2.82 -25.28 -23.36
CA PRO A 188 -3.69 -24.23 -23.89
C PRO A 188 -4.26 -23.31 -22.81
N MET A 189 -4.14 -23.70 -21.56
CA MET A 189 -4.62 -22.99 -20.38
C MET A 189 -3.53 -23.02 -19.30
N ALA A 190 -3.26 -21.88 -18.68
CA ALA A 190 -2.36 -21.77 -17.55
C ALA A 190 -3.15 -21.39 -16.29
N TRP A 191 -2.71 -21.90 -15.16
CA TRP A 191 -3.18 -21.50 -13.84
C TRP A 191 -2.09 -20.68 -13.17
N ASP A 192 -2.43 -19.47 -12.70
CA ASP A 192 -1.52 -18.70 -11.87
C ASP A 192 -1.42 -19.32 -10.49
N ARG A 193 -0.21 -19.72 -10.11
CA ARG A 193 0.15 -20.21 -8.79
C ARG A 193 1.00 -19.18 -8.02
N SER A 194 0.88 -17.90 -8.35
CA SER A 194 1.54 -16.84 -7.58
C SER A 194 0.91 -16.78 -6.18
N GLY A 195 1.51 -17.47 -5.26
CA GLY A 195 1.21 -17.52 -3.85
C GLY A 195 2.47 -17.85 -3.09
#